data_ce56609938ebc3f72d907a32deef6255
#
_entry.id   ce56609938ebc3f72d907a32deef6255
#
_cell.length_a   1.000
_cell.length_b   1.000
_cell.length_c   1.000
_cell.angle_alpha   90.00
_cell.angle_beta   90.00
_cell.angle_gamma   90.00
#
_symmetry.space_group_name_H-M   'P 1'
#
loop_
_entity.id
_entity.type
_entity.pdbx_description
1 polymer ?
#
loop_
_entity_poly.entity_id
_entity_poly.type
_entity_poly.pdbx_seq_one_letter_code
_entity_poly.pdbx_strand_id
1 'polypeptide(L)' 'MSYLVLTRKEGEKITLRVQPGTCPEDLLAQLLLDGITIKLKDIDGSRAKIAIEAPADLQILRSELEEN' A
#
# COMPACT_ATOMS: atom_id res chain seq x y z
N MET A 1 -9.83 -7.79 0.97
CA MET A 1 -8.40 -7.49 0.75
C MET A 1 -8.21 -6.54 -0.40
N SER A 2 -7.36 -5.57 -0.22
CA SER A 2 -7.06 -4.59 -1.26
C SER A 2 -5.84 -5.01 -2.05
N TYR A 3 -5.89 -4.77 -3.34
CA TYR A 3 -4.77 -5.05 -4.21
C TYR A 3 -4.60 -3.88 -5.15
N LEU A 4 -3.38 -3.34 -5.22
CA LEU A 4 -3.14 -2.18 -6.05
C LEU A 4 -1.76 -2.30 -6.69
N VAL A 5 -1.67 -1.93 -7.96
CA VAL A 5 -0.39 -1.90 -8.66
C VAL A 5 -0.09 -0.45 -9.02
N LEU A 6 1.09 0.01 -8.65
CA LEU A 6 1.52 1.38 -8.87
C LEU A 6 2.88 1.39 -9.55
N THR A 7 3.11 2.42 -10.37
CA THR A 7 4.44 2.66 -10.90
C THR A 7 5.03 3.81 -10.11
N ARG A 8 6.23 3.60 -9.53
CA ARG A 8 6.90 4.61 -8.72
C ARG A 8 8.29 4.88 -9.25
N LYS A 9 8.68 6.14 -9.15
CA LYS A 9 10.04 6.55 -9.49
C LYS A 9 10.82 6.77 -8.21
N GLU A 10 12.12 6.86 -8.37
CA GLU A 10 12.98 7.15 -7.23
C GLU A 10 12.51 8.42 -6.52
N GLY A 11 12.41 8.34 -5.21
CA GLY A 11 11.99 9.47 -4.39
C GLY A 11 10.49 9.56 -4.17
N GLU A 12 9.69 8.86 -4.96
CA GLU A 12 8.25 8.84 -4.75
C GLU A 12 7.91 7.85 -3.66
N LYS A 13 6.84 8.13 -2.95
CA LYS A 13 6.45 7.33 -1.79
C LYS A 13 5.11 6.68 -1.99
N ILE A 14 4.85 5.69 -1.17
CA ILE A 14 3.54 5.09 -1.04
C ILE A 14 3.23 5.09 0.43
N THR A 15 2.07 5.60 0.80
CA THR A 15 1.66 5.67 2.20
C THR A 15 0.48 4.75 2.42
N LEU A 16 0.56 3.98 3.49
CA LEU A 16 -0.54 3.13 3.92
C LEU A 16 -1.14 3.75 5.18
N ARG A 17 -2.44 3.96 5.16
CA ARG A 17 -3.16 4.57 6.28
C ARG A 17 -4.36 3.75 6.64
N VAL A 18 -4.70 3.79 7.92
CA VAL A 18 -5.90 3.15 8.41
C VAL A 18 -7.09 4.03 8.06
N GLN A 19 -8.11 3.45 7.45
CA GLN A 19 -9.30 4.19 7.10
C GLN A 19 -10.08 4.60 8.36
N PRO A 20 -10.71 5.78 8.34
CA PRO A 20 -11.55 6.20 9.47
C PRO A 20 -12.65 5.18 9.71
N GLY A 21 -12.96 4.93 10.98
CA GLY A 21 -14.00 3.98 11.32
C GLY A 21 -13.56 2.54 11.38
N THR A 22 -12.29 2.27 11.10
CA THR A 22 -11.77 0.92 11.17
C THR A 22 -11.74 0.44 12.61
N CYS A 23 -12.16 -0.80 12.81
CA CYS A 23 -12.05 -1.45 14.10
C CYS A 23 -10.62 -1.93 14.28
N PRO A 24 -9.87 -1.40 15.27
CA PRO A 24 -8.46 -1.78 15.41
C PRO A 24 -8.23 -3.26 15.62
N GLU A 25 -9.13 -3.91 16.32
CA GLU A 25 -8.98 -5.33 16.60
C GLU A 25 -9.14 -6.17 15.35
N ASP A 26 -10.08 -5.77 14.48
CA ASP A 26 -10.27 -6.47 13.22
C ASP A 26 -9.07 -6.27 12.31
N LEU A 27 -8.54 -5.07 12.28
CA LEU A 27 -7.37 -4.79 11.47
C LEU A 27 -6.17 -5.59 11.96
N LEU A 28 -5.97 -5.63 13.28
CA LEU A 28 -4.87 -6.39 13.83
C LEU A 28 -4.99 -7.87 13.47
N ALA A 29 -6.19 -8.41 13.55
CA ALA A 29 -6.41 -9.81 13.20
C ALA A 29 -6.05 -10.07 11.74
N GLN A 30 -6.42 -9.17 10.85
CA GLN A 30 -6.10 -9.34 9.44
C GLN A 30 -4.60 -9.27 9.21
N LEU A 31 -3.93 -8.36 9.90
CA LEU A 31 -2.48 -8.23 9.78
C LEU A 31 -1.76 -9.47 10.29
N LEU A 32 -2.27 -10.06 11.36
CA LEU A 32 -1.68 -11.28 11.90
C LEU A 32 -1.87 -12.47 10.98
N LEU A 33 -3.02 -12.52 10.30
CA LEU A 33 -3.32 -13.63 9.39
C LEU A 33 -2.61 -13.50 8.05
N ASP A 34 -2.74 -12.35 7.42
CA ASP A 34 -2.29 -12.18 6.05
C ASP A 34 -1.13 -11.21 5.91
N GLY A 35 -1.06 -10.22 6.78
CA GLY A 35 -0.03 -9.20 6.69
C GLY A 35 -0.23 -8.30 5.49
N ILE A 36 0.84 -7.61 5.13
CA ILE A 36 0.89 -6.76 3.96
C ILE A 36 2.00 -7.31 3.07
N THR A 37 1.67 -7.56 1.81
CA THR A 37 2.64 -8.10 0.87
C THR A 37 2.95 -7.04 -0.18
N ILE A 38 4.22 -6.80 -0.41
CA ILE A 38 4.68 -5.83 -1.40
C ILE A 38 5.62 -6.55 -2.35
N LYS A 39 5.30 -6.45 -3.63
CA LYS A 39 6.10 -7.10 -4.67
C LYS A 39 6.63 -6.08 -5.65
N LEU A 40 7.87 -6.24 -6.04
CA LEU A 40 8.42 -5.50 -7.17
C LEU A 40 8.15 -6.34 -8.41
N LYS A 41 7.56 -5.72 -9.42
CA LYS A 41 7.21 -6.47 -10.61
C LYS A 41 8.15 -6.15 -11.76
N ASP A 42 8.05 -5.00 -12.34
CA ASP A 42 8.89 -4.64 -13.48
C ASP A 42 9.75 -3.44 -13.13
N ILE A 43 11.04 -3.58 -13.29
CA ILE A 43 11.96 -2.48 -13.05
C ILE A 43 12.49 -2.04 -14.39
N ASP A 44 12.28 -0.76 -14.72
CA ASP A 44 12.66 -0.22 -16.01
C ASP A 44 13.24 1.16 -15.81
N GLY A 45 14.55 1.26 -15.93
CA GLY A 45 15.23 2.53 -15.71
C GLY A 45 15.02 3.02 -14.29
N SER A 46 14.45 4.20 -14.14
CA SER A 46 14.22 4.79 -12.83
C SER A 46 12.85 4.45 -12.25
N ARG A 47 12.10 3.59 -12.92
CA ARG A 47 10.74 3.26 -12.50
C ARG A 47 10.65 1.83 -12.04
N ALA A 48 9.75 1.60 -11.09
CA ALA A 48 9.45 0.26 -10.63
C ALA A 48 7.94 0.11 -10.50
N LYS A 49 7.44 -1.02 -10.93
CA LYS A 49 6.03 -1.35 -10.74
C LYS A 49 5.93 -2.13 -9.44
N ILE A 50 5.09 -1.65 -8.56
CA ILE A 50 4.97 -2.21 -7.22
C ILE A 50 3.54 -2.67 -7.02
N ALA A 51 3.38 -3.93 -6.63
CA ALA A 51 2.08 -4.49 -6.32
C ALA A 51 1.96 -4.62 -4.81
N ILE A 52 0.85 -4.13 -4.27
CA ILE A 52 0.62 -4.14 -2.83
C ILE A 52 -0.68 -4.86 -2.54
N GLU A 53 -0.60 -5.85 -1.64
CA GLU A 53 -1.78 -6.52 -1.10
C GLU A 53 -1.88 -6.19 0.37
N ALA A 54 -3.02 -5.63 0.78
CA ALA A 54 -3.20 -5.19 2.16
C ALA A 54 -4.65 -5.43 2.58
N PRO A 55 -4.91 -5.42 3.89
CA PRO A 55 -6.30 -5.48 4.35
C PRO A 55 -7.11 -4.33 3.78
N ALA A 56 -8.40 -4.56 3.57
CA ALA A 56 -9.28 -3.56 2.98
C ALA A 56 -9.40 -2.32 3.84
N ASP A 57 -9.09 -2.42 5.12
CA ASP A 57 -9.18 -1.28 6.02
C ASP A 57 -8.00 -0.34 5.90
N LEU A 58 -7.01 -0.68 5.09
CA LEU A 58 -5.90 0.21 4.82
C LEU A 58 -6.08 0.89 3.48
N GLN A 59 -5.82 2.20 3.46
CA GLN A 59 -5.79 2.97 2.23
C GLN A 59 -4.38 3.00 1.70
N ILE A 60 -4.24 2.83 0.40
CA ILE A 60 -2.94 2.91 -0.26
C ILE A 60 -2.92 4.22 -1.03
N LEU A 61 -2.03 5.14 -0.62
CA LEU A 61 -2.01 6.50 -1.14
C LEU A 61 -0.68 6.79 -1.81
N ARG A 62 -0.75 7.47 -2.94
CA ARG A 62 0.45 7.92 -3.64
C ARG A 62 0.94 9.21 -3.01
N SER A 63 2.25 9.38 -2.98
CA SER A 63 2.82 10.55 -2.33
C SER A 63 2.38 11.86 -2.97
N GLU A 64 2.21 11.87 -4.28
CA GLU A 64 1.81 13.10 -4.95
C GLU A 64 0.41 13.54 -4.57
N LEU A 65 -0.41 12.64 -4.02
CA LEU A 65 -1.74 13.00 -3.56
C LEU A 65 -1.74 13.45 -2.11
N GLU A 66 -0.63 13.25 -1.42
CA GLU A 66 -0.48 13.62 -0.02
C GLU A 66 0.42 14.80 0.18
N GLU A 67 0.96 15.29 -0.86
CA GLU A 67 1.89 16.38 -0.82
C GLU A 67 1.23 17.63 -0.24
N ASN A 68 1.90 18.31 0.65
CA ASN A 68 1.35 19.51 1.25
C ASN A 68 2.28 20.68 1.04
#